data_0318f88a64f40b9de850c7c64817e7c0
#
_entry.id   0318f88a64f40b9de850c7c64817e7c0
#
_cell.length_a   1.000
_cell.length_b   1.000
_cell.length_c   1.000
_cell.angle_alpha   90.00
_cell.angle_beta   90.00
_cell.angle_gamma   90.00
#
_symmetry.space_group_name_H-M   'P 1'
#
loop_
_entity.id
_entity.type
_entity.pdbx_description
1 polymer ?
#
loop_
_entity_poly.entity_id
_entity_poly.type
_entity_poly.pdbx_seq_one_letter_code
_entity_poly.pdbx_strand_id
1 'polypeptide(L)'
;QVKLKEALDFLLLYGKKKKFNINNSKELNSYISQFEGKPEKPIVNQLLLRTMAKAEYTPDNISHYGLGFKDYTHFTSPIRRYPDLIVHRLIKLYTEATLEKSRIAAIEKRLYIYSSHCNEQERISMEAERASVKLAQVILAKEHTGEIFEGTISGVANFGVFVLLDDLF
;
A
#
# COMPACT_ATOMS: atom_id res chain seq x y z
N GLN A 1 14.45 -5.25 2.73
CA GLN A 1 15.18 -5.42 4.00
C GLN A 1 15.97 -4.16 4.39
N VAL A 2 16.67 -3.48 3.47
CA VAL A 2 17.45 -2.26 3.78
C VAL A 2 16.55 -1.14 4.32
N LYS A 3 15.47 -0.80 3.61
CA LYS A 3 14.52 0.25 4.03
C LYS A 3 13.88 -0.03 5.40
N LEU A 4 13.67 -1.30 5.71
CA LEU A 4 13.12 -1.72 6.99
C LEU A 4 14.11 -1.47 8.13
N LYS A 5 15.40 -1.73 7.90
CA LYS A 5 16.46 -1.49 8.87
C LYS A 5 16.63 0.02 9.14
N GLU A 6 16.66 0.83 8.08
CA GLU A 6 16.72 2.30 8.20
C GLU A 6 15.54 2.86 9.02
N ALA A 7 14.33 2.35 8.77
CA ALA A 7 13.14 2.72 9.53
C ALA A 7 13.24 2.31 11.00
N LEU A 8 13.74 1.11 11.27
CA LEU A 8 13.96 0.62 12.63
C LEU A 8 15.00 1.46 13.36
N ASP A 9 16.12 1.78 12.72
CA ASP A 9 17.17 2.59 13.29
C ASP A 9 16.67 4.00 13.63
N PHE A 10 15.86 4.60 12.74
CA PHE A 10 15.20 5.88 13.01
C PHE A 10 14.22 5.79 14.18
N LEU A 11 13.38 4.76 14.21
CA LEU A 11 12.42 4.55 15.31
C LEU A 11 13.11 4.36 16.65
N LEU A 12 14.26 3.68 16.68
CA LEU A 12 15.06 3.48 17.89
C LEU A 12 15.75 4.76 18.39
N LEU A 13 16.02 5.74 17.50
CA LEU A 13 16.58 7.02 17.87
C LEU A 13 15.55 7.92 18.58
N TYR A 14 14.30 7.92 18.12
CA TYR A 14 13.25 8.81 18.62
C TYR A 14 12.26 8.18 19.59
N GLY A 15 12.20 6.85 19.63
CA GLY A 15 11.31 6.10 20.53
C GLY A 15 12.00 5.59 21.80
N LYS A 16 11.21 5.03 22.72
CA LYS A 16 11.78 4.28 23.83
C LYS A 16 12.48 3.05 23.27
N LYS A 17 13.72 2.79 23.69
CA LYS A 17 14.56 1.63 23.27
C LYS A 17 13.96 0.29 23.71
N LYS A 18 12.80 -0.05 23.20
CA LYS A 18 12.16 -1.35 23.45
C LYS A 18 12.26 -2.18 22.17
N LYS A 19 12.90 -3.34 22.26
CA LYS A 19 12.90 -4.30 21.15
C LYS A 19 11.45 -4.72 20.88
N PHE A 20 11.02 -4.66 19.64
CA PHE A 20 9.72 -5.12 19.18
C PHE A 20 9.90 -5.91 17.88
N ASN A 21 8.98 -6.85 17.66
CA ASN A 21 8.98 -7.62 16.43
C ASN A 21 8.10 -6.91 15.39
N ILE A 22 8.71 -6.36 14.36
CA ILE A 22 7.99 -5.64 13.30
C ILE A 22 7.04 -6.55 12.51
N ASN A 23 7.28 -7.86 12.51
CA ASN A 23 6.37 -8.82 11.88
C ASN A 23 5.12 -9.12 12.74
N ASN A 24 5.07 -8.60 13.97
CA ASN A 24 3.91 -8.69 14.84
C ASN A 24 3.17 -7.34 14.83
N SER A 25 2.01 -7.29 14.16
CA SER A 25 1.21 -6.08 14.02
C SER A 25 0.80 -5.46 15.37
N LYS A 26 0.54 -6.28 16.39
CA LYS A 26 0.18 -5.80 17.73
C LYS A 26 1.35 -5.09 18.42
N GLU A 27 2.55 -5.68 18.32
CA GLU A 27 3.76 -5.07 18.89
C GLU A 27 4.12 -3.78 18.16
N LEU A 28 4.01 -3.77 16.83
CA LEU A 28 4.22 -2.57 16.01
C LEU A 28 3.24 -1.47 16.39
N ASN A 29 1.95 -1.76 16.48
CA ASN A 29 0.93 -0.78 16.88
C ASN A 29 1.18 -0.24 18.29
N SER A 30 1.53 -1.10 19.25
CA SER A 30 1.90 -0.68 20.60
C SER A 30 3.15 0.21 20.62
N TYR A 31 4.07 0.01 19.67
CA TYR A 31 5.24 0.87 19.53
C TYR A 31 4.88 2.21 18.91
N ILE A 32 4.05 2.24 17.88
CA ILE A 32 3.60 3.46 17.19
C ILE A 32 2.79 4.35 18.15
N SER A 33 1.96 3.77 19.02
CA SER A 33 1.16 4.53 19.98
C SER A 33 1.96 5.40 20.95
N GLN A 34 3.27 5.16 21.12
CA GLN A 34 4.15 6.02 21.91
C GLN A 34 4.35 7.41 21.29
N PHE A 35 4.09 7.55 19.99
CA PHE A 35 4.21 8.80 19.25
C PHE A 35 2.89 9.57 19.16
N GLU A 36 1.83 9.06 19.78
CA GLU A 36 0.53 9.73 19.80
C GLU A 36 0.66 11.11 20.45
N GLY A 37 0.14 12.15 19.77
CA GLY A 37 0.24 13.54 20.21
C GLY A 37 1.62 14.19 20.08
N LYS A 38 2.61 13.48 19.49
CA LYS A 38 3.95 14.05 19.28
C LYS A 38 4.13 14.55 17.84
N PRO A 39 4.97 15.60 17.64
CA PRO A 39 5.25 16.15 16.31
C PRO A 39 5.92 15.14 15.36
N GLU A 40 6.59 14.11 15.90
CA GLU A 40 7.27 13.09 15.11
C GLU A 40 6.31 12.03 14.50
N LYS A 41 5.07 11.94 14.97
CA LYS A 41 4.09 10.93 14.54
C LYS A 41 3.91 10.86 13.01
N PRO A 42 3.75 11.99 12.26
CA PRO A 42 3.62 11.95 10.81
C PRO A 42 4.84 11.32 10.13
N ILE A 43 6.04 11.66 10.59
CA ILE A 43 7.31 11.13 10.03
C ILE A 43 7.41 9.64 10.29
N VAL A 44 7.10 9.18 11.51
CA VAL A 44 7.09 7.76 11.88
C VAL A 44 6.11 6.98 11.01
N ASN A 45 4.89 7.48 10.84
CA ASN A 45 3.87 6.84 9.99
C ASN A 45 4.33 6.75 8.53
N GLN A 46 4.86 7.84 7.97
CA GLN A 46 5.34 7.86 6.60
C GLN A 46 6.51 6.87 6.38
N LEU A 47 7.43 6.81 7.35
CA LEU A 47 8.58 5.91 7.29
C LEU A 47 8.12 4.45 7.30
N LEU A 48 7.20 4.09 8.21
CA LEU A 48 6.63 2.75 8.28
C LEU A 48 5.88 2.36 7.02
N LEU A 49 5.03 3.25 6.49
CA LEU A 49 4.31 3.01 5.22
C LEU A 49 5.27 2.73 4.06
N ARG A 50 6.41 3.42 4.00
CA ARG A 50 7.44 3.18 2.96
C ARG A 50 8.13 1.82 3.08
N THR A 51 8.10 1.19 4.26
CA THR A 51 8.70 -0.13 4.51
C THR A 51 7.75 -1.27 4.27
N MET A 52 6.44 -1.02 4.29
CA MET A 52 5.44 -2.05 4.05
C MET A 52 5.48 -2.53 2.60
N ALA A 53 5.35 -3.84 2.42
CA ALA A 53 5.11 -4.41 1.11
C ALA A 53 3.78 -3.89 0.55
N LYS A 54 3.74 -3.63 -0.75
CA LYS A 54 2.47 -3.33 -1.42
C LYS A 54 1.61 -4.57 -1.39
N ALA A 55 0.30 -4.36 -1.25
CA ALA A 55 -0.66 -5.43 -1.45
C ALA A 55 -0.60 -5.89 -2.92
N GLU A 56 -0.72 -7.19 -3.13
CA GLU A 56 -0.74 -7.78 -4.46
C GLU A 56 -1.76 -8.90 -4.53
N TYR A 57 -2.31 -9.12 -5.70
CA TYR A 57 -3.14 -10.28 -5.98
C TYR A 57 -2.24 -11.49 -6.22
N THR A 58 -2.49 -12.56 -5.50
CA THR A 58 -1.81 -13.85 -5.66
C THR A 58 -2.77 -14.98 -5.34
N PRO A 59 -2.67 -16.14 -6.02
CA PRO A 59 -3.42 -17.33 -5.64
C PRO A 59 -2.88 -17.96 -4.34
N ASP A 60 -1.64 -17.63 -3.96
CA ASP A 60 -1.03 -18.13 -2.73
C ASP A 60 -1.58 -17.38 -1.52
N ASN A 61 -1.95 -18.12 -0.47
CA ASN A 61 -2.41 -17.50 0.77
C ASN A 61 -1.21 -16.99 1.59
N ILE A 62 -0.88 -15.72 1.43
CA ILE A 62 0.20 -15.04 2.17
C ILE A 62 -0.31 -14.29 3.41
N SER A 63 -1.59 -14.44 3.76
CA SER A 63 -2.29 -13.67 4.79
C SER A 63 -2.36 -12.16 4.49
N HIS A 64 -3.13 -11.42 5.26
CA HIS A 64 -3.19 -9.96 5.15
C HIS A 64 -2.67 -9.31 6.44
N TYR A 65 -1.39 -8.95 6.45
CA TYR A 65 -0.72 -8.40 7.64
C TYR A 65 -1.43 -7.17 8.23
N GLY A 66 -1.80 -6.20 7.40
CA GLY A 66 -2.41 -4.94 7.86
C GLY A 66 -3.81 -5.13 8.49
N LEU A 67 -4.58 -6.13 8.05
CA LEU A 67 -5.87 -6.47 8.62
C LEU A 67 -5.79 -7.56 9.69
N GLY A 68 -4.67 -8.26 9.78
CA GLY A 68 -4.47 -9.36 10.73
C GLY A 68 -5.27 -10.63 10.40
N PHE A 69 -5.71 -10.79 9.15
CA PHE A 69 -6.45 -11.98 8.70
C PHE A 69 -5.50 -13.02 8.12
N LYS A 70 -5.72 -14.28 8.49
CA LYS A 70 -5.00 -15.42 7.90
C LYS A 70 -5.44 -15.68 6.47
N ASP A 71 -6.76 -15.63 6.24
CA ASP A 71 -7.38 -15.85 4.94
C ASP A 71 -8.11 -14.58 4.54
N TYR A 72 -7.77 -14.04 3.39
CA TYR A 72 -8.36 -12.80 2.90
C TYR A 72 -8.44 -12.80 1.39
N THR A 73 -9.56 -12.36 0.87
CA THR A 73 -9.72 -12.10 -0.56
C THR A 73 -10.66 -10.91 -0.79
N HIS A 74 -10.49 -10.24 -1.91
CA HIS A 74 -11.48 -9.31 -2.40
C HIS A 74 -12.70 -10.06 -2.91
N PHE A 75 -13.91 -9.58 -2.60
CA PHE A 75 -15.15 -10.26 -2.94
C PHE A 75 -16.30 -9.31 -3.32
N THR A 76 -16.35 -8.13 -2.73
CA THR A 76 -17.56 -7.29 -2.68
C THR A 76 -17.73 -6.33 -3.86
N SER A 77 -16.78 -6.26 -4.79
CA SER A 77 -16.81 -5.28 -5.89
C SER A 77 -16.54 -5.91 -7.27
N PRO A 78 -17.30 -6.95 -7.70
CA PRO A 78 -17.03 -7.68 -8.94
C PRO A 78 -17.28 -6.86 -10.22
N ILE A 79 -17.98 -5.72 -10.11
CA ILE A 79 -18.23 -4.82 -11.25
C ILE A 79 -16.95 -4.11 -11.69
N ARG A 80 -16.10 -3.71 -10.73
CA ARG A 80 -14.91 -2.89 -10.97
C ARG A 80 -13.59 -3.58 -10.65
N ARG A 81 -13.61 -4.73 -9.98
CA ARG A 81 -12.41 -5.52 -9.67
C ARG A 81 -12.53 -6.92 -10.25
N TYR A 82 -11.71 -7.20 -11.23
CA TYR A 82 -11.69 -8.50 -11.88
C TYR A 82 -11.36 -9.67 -10.93
N PRO A 83 -10.45 -9.55 -9.96
CA PRO A 83 -10.24 -10.60 -8.96
C PRO A 83 -11.50 -11.01 -8.21
N ASP A 84 -12.36 -10.06 -7.82
CA ASP A 84 -13.63 -10.35 -7.16
C ASP A 84 -14.53 -11.21 -8.06
N LEU A 85 -14.61 -10.86 -9.36
CA LEU A 85 -15.37 -11.63 -10.33
C LEU A 85 -14.82 -13.07 -10.50
N ILE A 86 -13.50 -13.23 -10.45
CA ILE A 86 -12.87 -14.56 -10.48
C ILE A 86 -13.31 -15.38 -9.27
N VAL A 87 -13.26 -14.78 -8.06
CA VAL A 87 -13.69 -15.46 -6.82
C VAL A 87 -15.16 -15.90 -6.92
N HIS A 88 -16.06 -15.03 -7.40
CA HIS A 88 -17.47 -15.39 -7.63
C HIS A 88 -17.61 -16.58 -8.58
N ARG A 89 -16.88 -16.59 -9.69
CA ARG A 89 -16.90 -17.69 -10.67
C ARG A 89 -16.35 -18.98 -10.09
N LEU A 90 -15.31 -18.91 -9.28
CA LEU A 90 -14.73 -20.07 -8.62
C LEU A 90 -15.69 -20.66 -7.60
N ILE A 91 -16.32 -19.84 -6.76
CA ILE A 91 -17.32 -20.30 -5.79
C ILE A 91 -18.44 -21.04 -6.52
N LYS A 92 -19.01 -20.43 -7.58
CA LYS A 92 -20.04 -21.07 -8.38
C LYS A 92 -19.58 -22.40 -8.95
N LEU A 93 -18.38 -22.45 -9.53
CA LEU A 93 -17.82 -23.66 -10.11
C LEU A 93 -17.64 -24.77 -9.07
N TYR A 94 -17.15 -24.45 -7.88
CA TYR A 94 -16.93 -25.41 -6.80
C TYR A 94 -18.23 -25.88 -6.12
N THR A 95 -19.30 -25.08 -6.15
CA THR A 95 -20.60 -25.45 -5.58
C THR A 95 -21.47 -26.25 -6.55
N GLU A 96 -21.32 -26.05 -7.85
CA GLU A 96 -22.18 -26.67 -8.88
C GLU A 96 -21.58 -27.92 -9.53
N ALA A 97 -20.29 -28.16 -9.39
CA ALA A 97 -19.61 -29.24 -10.09
C ALA A 97 -18.59 -29.98 -9.22
N THR A 98 -18.52 -31.31 -9.38
CA THR A 98 -17.36 -32.06 -8.91
C THR A 98 -16.20 -31.83 -9.88
N LEU A 99 -15.12 -31.22 -9.36
CA LEU A 99 -13.96 -30.87 -10.18
C LEU A 99 -12.93 -32.01 -10.19
N GLU A 100 -12.53 -32.40 -11.36
CA GLU A 100 -11.39 -33.31 -11.55
C GLU A 100 -10.08 -32.61 -11.19
N LYS A 101 -9.09 -33.34 -10.67
CA LYS A 101 -7.77 -32.81 -10.28
C LYS A 101 -7.07 -32.08 -11.43
N SER A 102 -7.18 -32.60 -12.65
CA SER A 102 -6.63 -31.98 -13.86
C SER A 102 -7.20 -30.59 -14.13
N ARG A 103 -8.50 -30.42 -13.90
CA ARG A 103 -9.20 -29.14 -14.06
C ARG A 103 -8.81 -28.15 -12.98
N ILE A 104 -8.66 -28.62 -11.73
CA ILE A 104 -8.17 -27.78 -10.61
C ILE A 104 -6.78 -27.24 -10.94
N ALA A 105 -5.83 -28.09 -11.34
CA ALA A 105 -4.47 -27.67 -11.70
C ALA A 105 -4.44 -26.66 -12.86
N ALA A 106 -5.32 -26.83 -13.85
CA ALA A 106 -5.44 -25.88 -14.96
C ALA A 106 -6.00 -24.53 -14.50
N ILE A 107 -6.93 -24.52 -13.55
CA ILE A 107 -7.47 -23.28 -12.94
C ILE A 107 -6.37 -22.58 -12.15
N GLU A 108 -5.66 -23.27 -11.27
CA GLU A 108 -4.57 -22.73 -10.47
C GLU A 108 -3.52 -22.04 -11.33
N LYS A 109 -3.08 -22.69 -12.41
CA LYS A 109 -2.14 -22.10 -13.36
C LYS A 109 -2.66 -20.78 -13.97
N ARG A 110 -3.95 -20.73 -14.30
CA ARG A 110 -4.58 -19.50 -14.84
C ARG A 110 -4.68 -18.39 -13.79
N LEU A 111 -4.88 -18.74 -12.52
CA LEU A 111 -4.95 -17.75 -11.44
C LEU A 111 -3.66 -16.96 -11.30
N TYR A 112 -2.48 -17.58 -11.45
CA TYR A 112 -1.20 -16.86 -11.46
C TYR A 112 -1.12 -15.84 -12.61
N ILE A 113 -1.59 -16.22 -13.81
CA ILE A 113 -1.61 -15.31 -14.96
C ILE A 113 -2.56 -14.13 -14.71
N TYR A 114 -3.76 -14.41 -14.19
CA TYR A 114 -4.75 -13.37 -13.91
C TYR A 114 -4.28 -12.45 -12.80
N SER A 115 -3.69 -12.97 -11.73
CA SER A 115 -3.15 -12.17 -10.62
C SER A 115 -2.03 -11.25 -11.10
N SER A 116 -1.09 -11.77 -11.88
CA SER A 116 0.00 -10.96 -12.46
C SER A 116 -0.55 -9.83 -13.35
N HIS A 117 -1.51 -10.13 -14.20
CA HIS A 117 -2.15 -9.13 -15.05
C HIS A 117 -2.90 -8.07 -14.22
N CYS A 118 -3.67 -8.48 -13.20
CA CYS A 118 -4.37 -7.54 -12.33
C CYS A 118 -3.42 -6.62 -11.57
N ASN A 119 -2.31 -7.14 -11.07
CA ASN A 119 -1.28 -6.33 -10.38
C ASN A 119 -0.68 -5.29 -11.32
N GLU A 120 -0.40 -5.66 -12.56
CA GLU A 120 0.14 -4.73 -13.56
C GLU A 120 -0.87 -3.65 -13.94
N GLN A 121 -2.15 -4.01 -14.16
CA GLN A 121 -3.20 -3.05 -14.49
C GLN A 121 -3.48 -2.09 -13.33
N GLU A 122 -3.44 -2.57 -12.09
CA GLU A 122 -3.59 -1.73 -10.91
C GLU A 122 -2.41 -0.74 -10.78
N ARG A 123 -1.18 -1.19 -11.06
CA ARG A 123 -0.01 -0.31 -11.10
C ARG A 123 -0.18 0.80 -12.13
N ILE A 124 -0.57 0.46 -13.36
CA ILE A 124 -0.80 1.42 -14.44
C ILE A 124 -1.92 2.40 -14.07
N SER A 125 -3.02 1.91 -13.50
CA SER A 125 -4.14 2.75 -13.06
C SER A 125 -3.71 3.76 -11.99
N MET A 126 -2.96 3.32 -10.99
CA MET A 126 -2.43 4.22 -9.96
C MET A 126 -1.44 5.26 -10.51
N GLU A 127 -0.61 4.87 -11.47
CA GLU A 127 0.32 5.80 -12.13
C GLU A 127 -0.43 6.85 -12.95
N ALA A 128 -1.48 6.45 -13.67
CA ALA A 128 -2.34 7.36 -14.42
C ALA A 128 -3.09 8.33 -13.50
N GLU A 129 -3.64 7.84 -12.39
CA GLU A 129 -4.30 8.68 -11.38
C GLU A 129 -3.33 9.71 -10.80
N ARG A 130 -2.14 9.29 -10.38
CA ARG A 130 -1.11 10.20 -9.85
C ARG A 130 -0.66 11.24 -10.88
N ALA A 131 -0.51 10.84 -12.14
CA ALA A 131 -0.15 11.77 -13.21
C ALA A 131 -1.26 12.80 -13.45
N SER A 132 -2.53 12.38 -13.41
CA SER A 132 -3.68 13.28 -13.57
C SER A 132 -3.77 14.29 -12.42
N VAL A 133 -3.65 13.81 -11.17
CA VAL A 133 -3.65 14.70 -10.00
C VAL A 133 -2.49 15.68 -10.07
N LYS A 134 -1.28 15.20 -10.39
CA LYS A 134 -0.10 16.06 -10.52
C LYS A 134 -0.28 17.12 -11.63
N LEU A 135 -0.91 16.76 -12.75
CA LEU A 135 -1.20 17.73 -13.82
C LEU A 135 -2.16 18.82 -13.31
N ALA A 136 -3.23 18.43 -12.62
CA ALA A 136 -4.17 19.38 -12.03
C ALA A 136 -3.48 20.32 -11.01
N GLN A 137 -2.62 19.78 -10.16
CA GLN A 137 -1.83 20.55 -9.21
C GLN A 137 -0.90 21.56 -9.92
N VAL A 138 -0.22 21.16 -11.01
CA VAL A 138 0.65 22.04 -11.79
C VAL A 138 -0.15 23.16 -12.46
N ILE A 139 -1.34 22.86 -12.99
CA ILE A 139 -2.23 23.86 -13.60
C ILE A 139 -2.64 24.89 -12.54
N LEU A 140 -3.08 24.43 -11.38
CA LEU A 140 -3.47 25.32 -10.27
C LEU A 140 -2.29 26.17 -9.80
N ALA A 141 -1.14 25.55 -9.55
CA ALA A 141 0.06 26.28 -9.11
C ALA A 141 0.53 27.35 -10.12
N LYS A 142 0.28 27.13 -11.42
CA LYS A 142 0.62 28.11 -12.46
C LYS A 142 -0.19 29.41 -12.33
N GLU A 143 -1.43 29.32 -11.89
CA GLU A 143 -2.31 30.49 -11.68
C GLU A 143 -1.83 31.34 -10.49
N HIS A 144 -1.13 30.74 -9.54
CA HIS A 144 -0.59 31.37 -8.33
C HIS A 144 0.91 31.69 -8.42
N THR A 145 1.45 31.76 -9.64
CA THR A 145 2.88 32.04 -9.83
C THR A 145 3.26 33.45 -9.32
N GLY A 146 4.21 33.53 -8.41
CA GLY A 146 4.67 34.78 -7.80
C GLY A 146 4.06 35.07 -6.42
N GLU A 147 3.12 34.27 -5.97
CA GLU A 147 2.59 34.36 -4.61
C GLU A 147 3.51 33.66 -3.59
N ILE A 148 3.40 34.05 -2.33
CA ILE A 148 4.18 33.49 -1.22
C ILE A 148 3.26 32.54 -0.43
N PHE A 149 3.72 31.32 -0.23
CA PHE A 149 2.99 30.29 0.52
C PHE A 149 3.81 29.80 1.70
N GLU A 150 3.11 29.42 2.77
CA GLU A 150 3.69 28.60 3.82
C GLU A 150 3.77 27.14 3.36
N GLY A 151 4.77 26.42 3.83
CA GLY A 151 4.94 25.03 3.44
C GLY A 151 5.90 24.25 4.32
N THR A 152 5.68 22.94 4.35
CA THR A 152 6.48 22.01 5.16
C THR A 152 7.49 21.28 4.30
N ILE A 153 8.74 21.20 4.73
CA ILE A 153 9.78 20.42 4.04
C ILE A 153 9.41 18.94 4.13
N SER A 154 9.12 18.35 2.97
CA SER A 154 8.74 16.94 2.83
C SER A 154 9.89 16.02 2.40
N GLY A 155 10.99 16.60 1.92
CA GLY A 155 12.16 15.84 1.50
C GLY A 155 13.33 16.73 1.14
N VAL A 156 14.53 16.17 1.22
CA VAL A 156 15.80 16.81 0.83
C VAL A 156 16.52 15.86 -0.12
N ALA A 157 17.03 16.42 -1.22
CA ALA A 157 17.83 15.71 -2.20
C ALA A 157 19.08 16.54 -2.52
N ASN A 158 20.07 15.95 -3.18
CA ASN A 158 21.31 16.62 -3.52
C ASN A 158 21.12 17.85 -4.45
N PHE A 159 20.00 17.90 -5.18
CA PHE A 159 19.66 18.97 -6.12
C PHE A 159 18.62 19.97 -5.57
N GLY A 160 18.09 19.79 -4.35
CA GLY A 160 17.11 20.71 -3.80
C GLY A 160 16.28 20.14 -2.67
N VAL A 161 15.28 20.92 -2.29
CA VAL A 161 14.35 20.64 -1.19
C VAL A 161 12.96 20.50 -1.76
N PHE A 162 12.22 19.47 -1.32
CA PHE A 162 10.81 19.31 -1.61
C PHE A 162 9.99 19.97 -0.51
N VAL A 163 9.09 20.87 -0.89
CA VAL A 163 8.19 21.56 0.02
C VAL A 163 6.76 21.18 -0.31
N LEU A 164 6.02 20.78 0.70
CA LEU A 164 4.58 20.59 0.62
C LEU A 164 3.93 21.91 1.01
N LEU A 165 3.09 22.46 0.14
CA LEU A 165 2.34 23.68 0.41
C LEU A 165 1.12 23.34 1.27
N ASP A 166 0.89 24.09 2.35
CA ASP A 166 -0.14 23.75 3.33
C ASP A 166 -1.55 24.14 2.85
N ASP A 167 -1.69 25.19 2.06
CA ASP A 167 -2.98 25.78 1.69
C ASP A 167 -3.39 25.59 0.19
N LEU A 168 -2.56 25.00 -0.63
CA LEU A 168 -2.82 24.92 -2.07
C LEU A 168 -3.27 23.53 -2.56
N PHE A 169 -2.99 22.46 -1.81
CA PHE A 169 -3.25 21.07 -2.23
C PHE A 169 -3.74 20.18 -1.10
#